data_7a1f3b5c394f6922516bf484da9ceea6
#
_entry.id   7a1f3b5c394f6922516bf484da9ceea6
#
_cell.length_a   1.000
_cell.length_b   1.000
_cell.length_c   1.000
_cell.angle_alpha   90.00
_cell.angle_beta   90.00
_cell.angle_gamma   90.00
#
_symmetry.space_group_name_H-M   'P 1'
#
loop_
_entity.id
_entity.type
_entity.pdbx_description
1 polymer ?
#
loop_
_entity_poly.entity_id
_entity_poly.type
_entity_poly.pdbx_seq_one_letter_code
_entity_poly.pdbx_strand_id
1 'polypeptide(L)'
;MADSLARVAAEVIACRTCPRLVAWREQAAREAPSRYRGETYWAKPLPGLGDPKARLLVVGLAPAAHGGNRTGRIFTGDRSGDWLFRAMHRAGFANQSTSERSDDGLKLSDAYIAAVVRCAPPANRPTTQERDNCLPYLERELRVLTELRVILALGSFAWDGLLLAASHLGAAVPKPKPRFTHGARASVGPWTLIGSYHPSQQNTFTGKLTESMLDAVFAEAKRLTVESVRTRSSSRRK
;
A
#
# COMPACT_ATOMS: atom_id res chain seq x y z
N MET A 1 18.08 -12.66 -15.28
CA MET A 1 17.64 -13.09 -13.93
C MET A 1 16.17 -12.72 -13.76
N ALA A 2 15.37 -13.63 -13.23
CA ALA A 2 13.95 -13.36 -12.96
C ALA A 2 13.79 -12.21 -11.93
N ASP A 3 12.70 -11.45 -12.03
CA ASP A 3 12.38 -10.37 -11.09
C ASP A 3 11.90 -10.95 -9.74
N SER A 4 12.10 -10.21 -8.66
CA SER A 4 11.68 -10.62 -7.32
C SER A 4 11.35 -9.41 -6.43
N LEU A 5 10.53 -9.60 -5.40
CA LEU A 5 10.22 -8.54 -4.43
C LEU A 5 11.48 -8.00 -3.76
N ALA A 6 12.47 -8.85 -3.47
CA ALA A 6 13.75 -8.44 -2.89
C ALA A 6 14.55 -7.52 -3.85
N ARG A 7 14.56 -7.85 -5.14
CA ARG A 7 15.21 -7.03 -6.16
C ARG A 7 14.50 -5.68 -6.32
N VAL A 8 13.16 -5.68 -6.41
CA VAL A 8 12.35 -4.46 -6.46
C VAL A 8 12.62 -3.59 -5.23
N ALA A 9 12.65 -4.20 -4.03
CA ALA A 9 12.93 -3.49 -2.78
C ALA A 9 14.30 -2.81 -2.77
N ALA A 10 15.36 -3.52 -3.22
CA ALA A 10 16.71 -2.97 -3.29
C ALA A 10 16.79 -1.77 -4.24
N GLU A 11 16.17 -1.87 -5.42
CA GLU A 11 16.14 -0.79 -6.40
C GLU A 11 15.30 0.41 -5.93
N VAL A 12 14.16 0.15 -5.25
CA VAL A 12 13.37 1.21 -4.59
C VAL A 12 14.22 1.96 -3.58
N ILE A 13 14.89 1.27 -2.66
CA ILE A 13 15.70 1.89 -1.60
C ILE A 13 16.81 2.78 -2.18
N ALA A 14 17.42 2.37 -3.29
CA ALA A 14 18.50 3.10 -3.97
C ALA A 14 18.00 4.26 -4.84
N CYS A 15 16.68 4.38 -5.09
CA CYS A 15 16.13 5.34 -6.05
C CYS A 15 16.31 6.80 -5.61
N ARG A 16 16.74 7.64 -6.57
CA ARG A 16 16.87 9.11 -6.42
C ARG A 16 16.29 9.89 -7.62
N THR A 17 15.40 9.30 -8.39
CA THR A 17 14.89 9.82 -9.67
C THR A 17 14.11 11.14 -9.54
N CYS A 18 13.48 11.41 -8.38
CA CYS A 18 12.63 12.60 -8.18
C CYS A 18 13.35 13.62 -7.26
N PRO A 19 14.04 14.66 -7.80
CA PRO A 19 14.84 15.59 -6.98
C PRO A 19 14.04 16.27 -5.87
N ARG A 20 12.78 16.70 -6.16
CA ARG A 20 11.89 17.32 -5.17
C ARG A 20 11.59 16.40 -3.99
N LEU A 21 11.32 15.12 -4.26
CA LEU A 21 11.03 14.14 -3.20
C LEU A 21 12.30 13.77 -2.42
N VAL A 22 13.44 13.69 -3.09
CA VAL A 22 14.75 13.47 -2.43
C VAL A 22 15.04 14.61 -1.47
N ALA A 23 14.97 15.86 -1.95
CA ALA A 23 15.21 17.04 -1.11
C ALA A 23 14.25 17.09 0.10
N TRP A 24 12.95 16.85 -0.13
CA TRP A 24 11.96 16.92 0.93
C TRP A 24 12.12 15.82 2.00
N ARG A 25 12.30 14.55 1.61
CA ARG A 25 12.46 13.46 2.59
C ARG A 25 13.71 13.62 3.46
N GLU A 26 14.81 14.16 2.86
CA GLU A 26 16.05 14.43 3.56
C GLU A 26 15.93 15.69 4.45
N GLN A 27 15.22 16.74 3.98
CA GLN A 27 14.92 17.92 4.79
C GLN A 27 14.06 17.57 5.99
N ALA A 28 12.99 16.78 5.81
CA ALA A 28 12.11 16.35 6.89
C ALA A 28 12.85 15.55 7.98
N ALA A 29 13.95 14.88 7.62
CA ALA A 29 14.82 14.20 8.58
C ALA A 29 15.71 15.17 9.35
N ARG A 30 16.27 16.18 8.68
CA ARG A 30 17.11 17.21 9.35
C ARG A 30 16.30 18.13 10.25
N GLU A 31 15.08 18.46 9.84
CA GLU A 31 14.16 19.39 10.52
C GLU A 31 13.08 18.64 11.31
N ALA A 32 13.50 17.53 11.97
CA ALA A 32 12.57 16.71 12.73
C ALA A 32 11.85 17.52 13.83
N PRO A 33 10.52 17.35 13.98
CA PRO A 33 9.77 17.96 15.09
C PRO A 33 10.37 17.60 16.44
N SER A 34 10.17 18.46 17.46
CA SER A 34 10.74 18.30 18.81
C SER A 34 10.48 16.93 19.42
N ARG A 35 9.29 16.34 19.17
CA ARG A 35 8.89 15.00 19.65
C ARG A 35 9.72 13.85 19.07
N TYR A 36 10.43 14.08 17.97
CA TYR A 36 11.29 13.09 17.31
C TYR A 36 12.77 13.53 17.31
N ARG A 37 13.13 14.53 18.14
CA ARG A 37 14.50 15.02 18.25
C ARG A 37 15.42 13.91 18.74
N GLY A 38 16.52 13.69 18.02
CA GLY A 38 17.50 12.63 18.33
C GLY A 38 17.18 11.27 17.65
N GLU A 39 16.03 11.12 17.01
CA GLU A 39 15.78 9.91 16.23
C GLU A 39 16.49 9.97 14.86
N THR A 40 17.10 8.85 14.48
CA THR A 40 17.67 8.69 13.14
C THR A 40 16.57 8.31 12.15
N TYR A 41 16.29 9.21 11.21
CA TYR A 41 15.32 8.94 10.15
C TYR A 41 15.91 8.03 9.07
N TRP A 42 15.07 7.15 8.53
CA TRP A 42 15.39 6.35 7.36
C TRP A 42 15.72 7.23 6.14
N ALA A 43 14.91 8.24 5.85
CA ALA A 43 15.07 9.27 4.83
C ALA A 43 15.38 8.75 3.40
N LYS A 44 14.99 7.51 3.09
CA LYS A 44 15.11 6.84 1.78
C LYS A 44 13.73 6.43 1.28
N PRO A 45 13.58 6.03 0.01
CA PRO A 45 12.33 5.45 -0.48
C PRO A 45 11.98 4.19 0.29
N LEU A 46 10.69 3.90 0.41
CA LEU A 46 10.19 2.73 1.13
C LEU A 46 9.84 1.59 0.17
N PRO A 47 10.40 0.40 0.37
CA PRO A 47 9.96 -0.81 -0.31
C PRO A 47 8.57 -1.21 0.18
N GLY A 48 7.94 -2.15 -0.52
CA GLY A 48 6.77 -2.84 -0.01
C GLY A 48 7.12 -3.76 1.16
N LEU A 49 6.08 -4.19 1.89
CA LEU A 49 6.18 -5.02 3.09
C LEU A 49 5.17 -6.16 3.01
N GLY A 50 5.56 -7.38 3.30
CA GLY A 50 4.61 -8.47 3.57
C GLY A 50 5.00 -9.82 3.02
N ASP A 51 3.98 -10.67 2.84
CA ASP A 51 4.12 -12.05 2.39
C ASP A 51 4.36 -12.08 0.87
N PRO A 52 5.42 -12.73 0.37
CA PRO A 52 5.64 -12.88 -1.07
C PRO A 52 4.59 -13.75 -1.78
N LYS A 53 3.79 -14.51 -1.04
CA LYS A 53 2.67 -15.31 -1.54
C LYS A 53 1.32 -14.65 -1.27
N ALA A 54 1.31 -13.35 -1.01
CA ALA A 54 0.11 -12.60 -0.67
C ALA A 54 -1.00 -12.72 -1.72
N ARG A 55 -2.21 -13.01 -1.27
CA ARG A 55 -3.44 -12.91 -2.07
C ARG A 55 -4.11 -11.55 -1.96
N LEU A 56 -3.75 -10.75 -0.93
CA LEU A 56 -4.18 -9.36 -0.75
C LEU A 56 -3.00 -8.41 -0.94
N LEU A 57 -3.16 -7.40 -1.82
CA LEU A 57 -2.27 -6.24 -1.91
C LEU A 57 -2.99 -5.00 -1.41
N VAL A 58 -2.44 -4.33 -0.41
CA VAL A 58 -2.93 -3.02 0.07
C VAL A 58 -2.04 -1.92 -0.49
N VAL A 59 -2.63 -0.93 -1.15
CA VAL A 59 -1.86 0.16 -1.77
C VAL A 59 -2.30 1.51 -1.23
N GLY A 60 -1.34 2.24 -0.67
CA GLY A 60 -1.50 3.63 -0.24
C GLY A 60 -1.01 4.64 -1.26
N LEU A 61 -1.08 5.92 -0.91
CA LEU A 61 -0.61 7.03 -1.72
C LEU A 61 0.93 7.11 -1.70
N ALA A 62 1.49 7.37 -0.54
CA ALA A 62 2.92 7.60 -0.29
C ALA A 62 3.22 7.56 1.22
N PRO A 63 4.51 7.42 1.62
CA PRO A 63 4.91 7.52 3.02
C PRO A 63 4.64 8.91 3.62
N ALA A 64 4.28 8.95 4.91
CA ALA A 64 4.25 10.20 5.67
C ALA A 64 5.68 10.62 6.06
N ALA A 65 5.92 11.96 6.10
CA ALA A 65 7.24 12.55 6.39
C ALA A 65 7.78 12.13 7.76
N HIS A 66 6.93 12.06 8.77
CA HIS A 66 7.29 11.70 10.16
C HIS A 66 6.75 10.32 10.59
N GLY A 67 6.17 9.54 9.67
CA GLY A 67 5.80 8.14 9.80
C GLY A 67 6.81 7.25 9.07
N GLY A 68 6.41 6.70 7.92
CA GLY A 68 7.26 5.80 7.14
C GLY A 68 8.63 6.37 6.78
N ASN A 69 8.73 7.65 6.41
CA ASN A 69 10.03 8.27 6.11
C ASN A 69 10.96 8.35 7.34
N ARG A 70 10.38 8.37 8.54
CA ARG A 70 11.14 8.28 9.79
C ARG A 70 11.54 6.83 10.09
N THR A 71 10.60 5.93 10.06
CA THR A 71 10.76 4.56 10.58
C THR A 71 11.38 3.57 9.59
N GLY A 72 11.39 3.87 8.28
CA GLY A 72 11.86 2.96 7.24
C GLY A 72 10.84 1.88 6.84
N ARG A 73 9.63 1.89 7.41
CA ARG A 73 8.57 0.94 7.10
C ARG A 73 7.27 1.67 6.76
N ILE A 74 6.61 1.22 5.68
CA ILE A 74 5.35 1.80 5.20
C ILE A 74 4.25 1.68 6.27
N PHE A 75 3.41 2.72 6.42
CA PHE A 75 2.34 2.81 7.42
C PHE A 75 2.82 2.57 8.86
N THR A 76 4.02 3.00 9.22
CA THR A 76 4.61 2.76 10.54
C THR A 76 4.93 4.06 11.26
N GLY A 77 4.57 4.14 12.54
CA GLY A 77 4.85 5.28 13.40
C GLY A 77 4.00 6.52 13.09
N ASP A 78 2.83 6.33 12.51
CA ASP A 78 1.83 7.37 12.31
C ASP A 78 0.40 6.84 12.48
N ARG A 79 -0.57 7.77 12.65
CA ARG A 79 -1.96 7.43 12.92
C ARG A 79 -2.62 6.62 11.79
N SER A 80 -2.21 6.79 10.55
CA SER A 80 -2.75 6.00 9.44
C SER A 80 -2.37 4.53 9.58
N GLY A 81 -1.14 4.28 10.05
CA GLY A 81 -0.65 2.94 10.39
C GLY A 81 -1.44 2.31 11.53
N ASP A 82 -1.73 3.06 12.60
CA ASP A 82 -2.51 2.56 13.73
C ASP A 82 -3.88 2.03 13.30
N TRP A 83 -4.57 2.77 12.44
CA TRP A 83 -5.86 2.37 11.90
C TRP A 83 -5.75 1.17 10.98
N LEU A 84 -4.79 1.20 10.07
CA LEU A 84 -4.58 0.14 9.09
C LEU A 84 -4.26 -1.19 9.78
N PHE A 85 -3.27 -1.20 10.67
CA PHE A 85 -2.83 -2.46 11.28
C PHE A 85 -3.82 -3.02 12.30
N ARG A 86 -4.61 -2.17 12.97
CA ARG A 86 -5.76 -2.65 13.77
C ARG A 86 -6.77 -3.40 12.91
N ALA A 87 -7.16 -2.86 11.76
CA ALA A 87 -8.10 -3.51 10.86
C ALA A 87 -7.50 -4.79 10.23
N MET A 88 -6.24 -4.76 9.83
CA MET A 88 -5.53 -5.93 9.29
C MET A 88 -5.40 -7.05 10.33
N HIS A 89 -5.11 -6.72 11.59
CA HIS A 89 -5.03 -7.70 12.68
C HIS A 89 -6.39 -8.34 12.94
N ARG A 90 -7.47 -7.54 13.04
CA ARG A 90 -8.85 -8.07 13.20
C ARG A 90 -9.25 -9.00 12.05
N ALA A 91 -8.81 -8.71 10.83
CA ALA A 91 -9.06 -9.55 9.66
C ALA A 91 -8.10 -10.75 9.50
N GLY A 92 -7.11 -10.91 10.38
CA GLY A 92 -6.13 -12.00 10.37
C GLY A 92 -5.08 -11.90 9.25
N PHE A 93 -4.71 -10.68 8.85
CA PHE A 93 -3.63 -10.37 7.92
C PHE A 93 -2.35 -9.88 8.60
N ALA A 94 -2.41 -9.52 9.88
CA ALA A 94 -1.26 -9.10 10.67
C ALA A 94 -1.24 -9.84 12.02
N ASN A 95 -0.05 -10.13 12.53
CA ASN A 95 0.14 -10.80 13.82
C ASN A 95 -0.09 -9.89 15.03
N GLN A 96 -0.09 -8.58 14.83
CA GLN A 96 -0.29 -7.57 15.86
C GLN A 96 -1.05 -6.35 15.29
N SER A 97 -1.68 -5.58 16.18
CA SER A 97 -2.51 -4.41 15.84
C SER A 97 -1.72 -3.10 15.80
N THR A 98 -0.45 -3.11 16.16
CA THR A 98 0.43 -1.93 16.25
C THR A 98 1.54 -1.98 15.21
N SER A 99 2.02 -0.80 14.81
CA SER A 99 3.15 -0.66 13.89
C SER A 99 3.91 0.63 14.22
N GLU A 100 4.84 0.53 15.15
CA GLU A 100 5.53 1.69 15.73
C GLU A 100 6.93 1.86 15.16
N ARG A 101 7.66 0.75 14.97
CA ARG A 101 9.05 0.70 14.52
C ARG A 101 9.24 -0.42 13.50
N SER A 102 10.28 -0.33 12.69
CA SER A 102 10.60 -1.35 11.68
C SER A 102 10.98 -2.71 12.27
N ASP A 103 11.41 -2.75 13.54
CA ASP A 103 11.89 -3.91 14.28
C ASP A 103 10.93 -4.38 15.39
N ASP A 104 9.66 -3.96 15.38
CA ASP A 104 8.66 -4.26 16.41
C ASP A 104 8.00 -5.65 16.31
N GLY A 105 8.51 -6.50 15.44
CA GLY A 105 8.02 -7.88 15.29
C GLY A 105 6.77 -8.03 14.43
N LEU A 106 6.25 -6.95 13.80
CA LEU A 106 5.12 -7.02 12.88
C LEU A 106 5.43 -7.95 11.71
N LYS A 107 4.51 -8.89 11.48
CA LYS A 107 4.52 -9.81 10.33
C LYS A 107 3.15 -9.81 9.66
N LEU A 108 3.15 -9.84 8.35
CA LEU A 108 1.93 -9.99 7.56
C LEU A 108 1.81 -11.42 7.04
N SER A 109 0.60 -11.94 7.03
CA SER A 109 0.26 -13.25 6.49
C SER A 109 -0.77 -13.07 5.39
N ASP A 110 -0.50 -13.63 4.20
CA ASP A 110 -1.40 -13.55 3.05
C ASP A 110 -1.70 -12.12 2.58
N ALA A 111 -0.89 -11.15 2.98
CA ALA A 111 -1.01 -9.75 2.64
C ALA A 111 0.34 -9.10 2.34
N TYR A 112 0.34 -8.18 1.37
CA TYR A 112 1.47 -7.32 1.03
C TYR A 112 1.00 -5.87 0.98
N ILE A 113 1.81 -4.93 1.44
CA ILE A 113 1.52 -3.51 1.45
C ILE A 113 2.52 -2.77 0.58
N ALA A 114 2.02 -1.88 -0.28
CA ALA A 114 2.82 -1.01 -1.12
C ALA A 114 2.25 0.43 -1.13
N ALA A 115 2.92 1.33 -1.82
CA ALA A 115 2.41 2.66 -2.13
C ALA A 115 2.68 2.98 -3.60
N VAL A 116 1.85 3.83 -4.18
CA VAL A 116 2.04 4.31 -5.57
C VAL A 116 3.32 5.14 -5.67
N VAL A 117 3.62 5.97 -4.67
CA VAL A 117 4.86 6.74 -4.57
C VAL A 117 5.66 6.29 -3.36
N ARG A 118 6.95 6.05 -3.54
CA ARG A 118 7.82 5.41 -2.53
C ARG A 118 8.52 6.39 -1.58
N CYS A 119 8.47 7.68 -1.88
CA CYS A 119 9.05 8.74 -1.07
C CYS A 119 7.95 9.59 -0.44
N ALA A 120 8.20 10.14 0.75
CA ALA A 120 7.33 11.15 1.34
C ALA A 120 7.29 12.41 0.45
N PRO A 121 6.12 12.86 0.00
CA PRO A 121 6.00 14.10 -0.75
C PRO A 121 5.69 15.29 0.17
N PRO A 122 6.06 16.52 -0.20
CA PRO A 122 5.61 17.73 0.51
C PRO A 122 4.09 17.77 0.61
N ALA A 123 3.56 18.11 1.79
CA ALA A 123 2.13 18.18 2.09
C ALA A 123 1.33 16.92 1.70
N ASN A 124 1.94 15.75 1.64
CA ASN A 124 1.36 14.48 1.16
C ASN A 124 0.78 14.58 -0.26
N ARG A 125 1.35 15.42 -1.12
CA ARG A 125 0.89 15.66 -2.50
C ARG A 125 2.00 15.38 -3.51
N PRO A 126 2.10 14.15 -4.01
CA PRO A 126 2.98 13.85 -5.12
C PRO A 126 2.43 14.45 -6.43
N THR A 127 3.31 14.77 -7.36
CA THR A 127 2.94 15.18 -8.71
C THR A 127 2.62 13.97 -9.58
N THR A 128 1.97 14.19 -10.74
CA THR A 128 1.75 13.15 -11.75
C THR A 128 3.07 12.55 -12.23
N GLN A 129 4.09 13.39 -12.48
CA GLN A 129 5.40 12.91 -12.91
C GLN A 129 6.08 12.01 -11.85
N GLU A 130 5.95 12.36 -10.57
CA GLU A 130 6.50 11.54 -9.47
C GLU A 130 5.76 10.20 -9.33
N ARG A 131 4.45 10.19 -9.57
CA ARG A 131 3.68 8.95 -9.68
C ARG A 131 4.22 8.10 -10.84
N ASP A 132 4.34 8.68 -12.02
CA ASP A 132 4.74 7.95 -13.24
C ASP A 132 6.17 7.42 -13.14
N ASN A 133 7.08 8.16 -12.53
CA ASN A 133 8.44 7.69 -12.22
C ASN A 133 8.46 6.52 -11.23
N CYS A 134 7.49 6.45 -10.31
CA CYS A 134 7.40 5.40 -9.29
C CYS A 134 6.58 4.17 -9.73
N LEU A 135 5.65 4.35 -10.66
CA LEU A 135 4.69 3.33 -11.08
C LEU A 135 5.33 2.01 -11.52
N PRO A 136 6.49 2.00 -12.24
CA PRO A 136 7.17 0.76 -12.62
C PRO A 136 7.50 -0.18 -11.46
N TYR A 137 7.73 0.32 -10.25
CA TYR A 137 7.94 -0.54 -9.09
C TYR A 137 6.66 -1.27 -8.68
N LEU A 138 5.52 -0.57 -8.68
CA LEU A 138 4.22 -1.19 -8.39
C LEU A 138 3.84 -2.21 -9.46
N GLU A 139 4.10 -1.92 -10.74
CA GLU A 139 3.87 -2.85 -11.86
C GLU A 139 4.68 -4.13 -11.70
N ARG A 140 5.95 -4.03 -11.28
CA ARG A 140 6.81 -5.19 -11.02
C ARG A 140 6.31 -6.00 -9.83
N GLU A 141 5.89 -5.35 -8.73
CA GLU A 141 5.28 -6.05 -7.58
C GLU A 141 4.01 -6.80 -7.99
N LEU A 142 3.13 -6.19 -8.81
CA LEU A 142 1.94 -6.86 -9.35
C LEU A 142 2.26 -8.10 -10.20
N ARG A 143 3.38 -8.09 -10.96
CA ARG A 143 3.84 -9.26 -11.73
C ARG A 143 4.41 -10.37 -10.84
N VAL A 144 5.15 -10.00 -9.81
CA VAL A 144 5.85 -10.94 -8.94
C VAL A 144 4.90 -11.59 -7.92
N LEU A 145 3.86 -10.91 -7.49
CA LEU A 145 2.82 -11.43 -6.58
C LEU A 145 1.84 -12.35 -7.33
N THR A 146 2.32 -13.55 -7.70
CA THR A 146 1.58 -14.50 -8.57
C THR A 146 0.29 -15.06 -7.95
N GLU A 147 0.18 -15.06 -6.62
CA GLU A 147 -1.01 -15.52 -5.90
C GLU A 147 -2.08 -14.44 -5.70
N LEU A 148 -1.78 -13.19 -6.12
CA LEU A 148 -2.64 -12.03 -5.89
C LEU A 148 -4.04 -12.22 -6.46
N ARG A 149 -5.07 -11.89 -5.67
CA ARG A 149 -6.49 -11.97 -6.02
C ARG A 149 -7.23 -10.66 -5.77
N VAL A 150 -6.91 -10.00 -4.67
CA VAL A 150 -7.60 -8.81 -4.21
C VAL A 150 -6.60 -7.67 -4.07
N ILE A 151 -6.96 -6.51 -4.56
CA ILE A 151 -6.18 -5.28 -4.37
C ILE A 151 -7.07 -4.29 -3.62
N LEU A 152 -6.59 -3.78 -2.49
CA LEU A 152 -7.26 -2.74 -1.71
C LEU A 152 -6.56 -1.40 -1.91
N ALA A 153 -7.24 -0.45 -2.56
CA ALA A 153 -6.76 0.90 -2.77
C ALA A 153 -7.21 1.83 -1.63
N LEU A 154 -6.25 2.40 -0.91
CA LEU A 154 -6.49 3.39 0.15
C LEU A 154 -6.46 4.81 -0.43
N GLY A 155 -7.63 5.31 -0.83
CA GLY A 155 -7.84 6.63 -1.42
C GLY A 155 -7.83 6.64 -2.96
N SER A 156 -8.34 7.74 -3.52
CA SER A 156 -8.51 7.89 -4.98
C SER A 156 -7.18 7.87 -5.73
N PHE A 157 -6.11 8.44 -5.17
CA PHE A 157 -4.80 8.43 -5.80
C PHE A 157 -4.25 7.01 -5.98
N ALA A 158 -4.43 6.14 -4.96
CA ALA A 158 -4.03 4.74 -5.04
C ALA A 158 -4.92 3.97 -6.04
N TRP A 159 -6.23 4.24 -6.04
CA TRP A 159 -7.17 3.67 -7.00
C TRP A 159 -6.77 3.98 -8.44
N ASP A 160 -6.54 5.25 -8.74
CA ASP A 160 -6.15 5.70 -10.08
C ASP A 160 -4.78 5.17 -10.51
N GLY A 161 -3.82 5.14 -9.59
CA GLY A 161 -2.49 4.58 -9.83
C GLY A 161 -2.54 3.08 -10.14
N LEU A 162 -3.39 2.32 -9.43
CA LEU A 162 -3.59 0.89 -9.68
C LEU A 162 -4.25 0.60 -11.01
N LEU A 163 -5.27 1.37 -11.40
CA LEU A 163 -5.91 1.23 -12.71
C LEU A 163 -4.92 1.53 -13.84
N LEU A 164 -4.05 2.52 -13.66
CA LEU A 164 -3.00 2.86 -14.61
C LEU A 164 -1.95 1.74 -14.70
N ALA A 165 -1.43 1.26 -13.56
CA ALA A 165 -0.47 0.16 -13.52
C ALA A 165 -1.04 -1.11 -14.16
N ALA A 166 -2.29 -1.46 -13.85
CA ALA A 166 -2.98 -2.60 -14.46
C ALA A 166 -3.10 -2.45 -15.98
N SER A 167 -3.43 -1.25 -16.48
CA SER A 167 -3.50 -0.96 -17.91
C SER A 167 -2.14 -1.13 -18.59
N HIS A 168 -1.04 -0.64 -18.00
CA HIS A 168 0.32 -0.83 -18.52
C HIS A 168 0.75 -2.30 -18.56
N LEU A 169 0.20 -3.11 -17.65
CA LEU A 169 0.41 -4.56 -17.64
C LEU A 169 -0.45 -5.32 -18.65
N GLY A 170 -1.30 -4.63 -19.42
CA GLY A 170 -2.24 -5.23 -20.36
C GLY A 170 -3.46 -5.89 -19.70
N ALA A 171 -3.69 -5.65 -18.40
CA ALA A 171 -4.88 -6.15 -17.74
C ALA A 171 -6.13 -5.40 -18.21
N ALA A 172 -7.25 -6.13 -18.37
CA ALA A 172 -8.51 -5.54 -18.76
C ALA A 172 -9.03 -4.59 -17.67
N VAL A 173 -9.08 -3.30 -17.98
CA VAL A 173 -9.69 -2.26 -17.13
C VAL A 173 -11.06 -1.93 -17.69
N PRO A 174 -12.14 -1.95 -16.87
CA PRO A 174 -13.50 -1.66 -17.35
C PRO A 174 -13.62 -0.27 -17.99
N LYS A 175 -14.47 -0.19 -19.02
CA LYS A 175 -14.86 1.07 -19.67
C LYS A 175 -16.38 1.28 -19.49
N PRO A 176 -16.84 2.42 -18.95
CA PRO A 176 -16.06 3.57 -18.48
C PRO A 176 -15.18 3.22 -17.29
N LYS A 177 -14.12 4.00 -17.07
CA LYS A 177 -13.19 3.85 -15.94
C LYS A 177 -13.97 3.81 -14.61
N PRO A 178 -13.76 2.81 -13.76
CA PRO A 178 -14.44 2.71 -12.48
C PRO A 178 -14.18 3.91 -11.58
N ARG A 179 -15.23 4.50 -11.03
CA ARG A 179 -15.11 5.65 -10.12
C ARG A 179 -14.72 5.18 -8.72
N PHE A 180 -13.82 5.92 -8.09
CA PHE A 180 -13.45 5.68 -6.71
C PHE A 180 -14.57 6.11 -5.75
N THR A 181 -15.00 5.20 -4.88
CA THR A 181 -15.75 5.46 -3.65
C THR A 181 -15.31 4.48 -2.57
N HIS A 182 -15.66 4.75 -1.30
CA HIS A 182 -15.49 3.75 -0.26
C HIS A 182 -16.38 2.54 -0.52
N GLY A 183 -15.83 1.33 -0.44
CA GLY A 183 -16.54 0.09 -0.76
C GLY A 183 -16.71 -0.19 -2.27
N ALA A 184 -16.25 0.71 -3.17
CA ALA A 184 -16.30 0.46 -4.60
C ALA A 184 -15.55 -0.82 -4.96
N ARG A 185 -16.08 -1.56 -5.95
CA ARG A 185 -15.44 -2.76 -6.51
C ARG A 185 -15.32 -2.65 -8.01
N ALA A 186 -14.24 -3.20 -8.54
CA ALA A 186 -14.05 -3.36 -9.97
C ALA A 186 -13.28 -4.65 -10.28
N SER A 187 -13.65 -5.35 -11.32
CA SER A 187 -12.84 -6.44 -11.87
C SER A 187 -11.77 -5.84 -12.77
N VAL A 188 -10.50 -6.03 -12.44
CA VAL A 188 -9.37 -5.47 -13.17
C VAL A 188 -8.42 -6.61 -13.54
N GLY A 189 -8.50 -7.08 -14.78
CA GLY A 189 -7.80 -8.28 -15.21
C GLY A 189 -8.12 -9.47 -14.28
N PRO A 190 -7.10 -10.12 -13.67
CA PRO A 190 -7.31 -11.27 -12.79
C PRO A 190 -7.67 -10.87 -11.35
N TRP A 191 -7.73 -9.58 -11.03
CA TRP A 191 -7.87 -9.07 -9.67
C TRP A 191 -9.24 -8.43 -9.41
N THR A 192 -9.71 -8.54 -8.17
CA THR A 192 -10.78 -7.69 -7.65
C THR A 192 -10.17 -6.48 -6.96
N LEU A 193 -10.40 -5.30 -7.51
CA LEU A 193 -10.01 -4.02 -6.91
C LEU A 193 -11.10 -3.53 -5.98
N ILE A 194 -10.75 -3.19 -4.73
CA ILE A 194 -11.64 -2.61 -3.72
C ILE A 194 -11.14 -1.24 -3.33
N GLY A 195 -12.03 -0.24 -3.22
CA GLY A 195 -11.71 1.10 -2.76
C GLY A 195 -12.03 1.29 -1.27
N SER A 196 -11.13 1.91 -0.53
CA SER A 196 -11.41 2.44 0.82
C SER A 196 -10.96 3.89 0.93
N TYR A 197 -11.70 4.70 1.70
CA TYR A 197 -11.14 5.98 2.12
C TYR A 197 -9.82 5.75 2.84
N HIS A 198 -8.84 6.64 2.61
CA HIS A 198 -7.54 6.54 3.26
C HIS A 198 -7.68 6.79 4.78
N PRO A 199 -7.03 6.01 5.66
CA PRO A 199 -7.09 6.20 7.12
C PRO A 199 -6.25 7.40 7.59
N SER A 200 -6.30 8.51 6.86
CA SER A 200 -5.65 9.78 7.21
C SER A 200 -6.36 10.44 8.39
N GLN A 201 -5.63 11.28 9.14
CA GLN A 201 -6.21 12.08 10.21
C GLN A 201 -7.41 12.88 9.73
N GLN A 202 -7.36 13.47 8.54
CA GLN A 202 -8.48 14.21 7.97
C GLN A 202 -9.76 13.36 7.87
N ASN A 203 -9.65 12.13 7.36
CA ASN A 203 -10.83 11.27 7.20
C ASN A 203 -11.32 10.66 8.51
N THR A 204 -10.41 10.36 9.44
CA THR A 204 -10.75 9.72 10.72
C THR A 204 -11.30 10.73 11.74
N PHE A 205 -10.74 11.95 11.79
CA PHE A 205 -11.25 12.99 12.70
C PHE A 205 -12.59 13.58 12.26
N THR A 206 -12.87 13.62 10.97
CA THR A 206 -14.16 14.10 10.45
C THR A 206 -15.26 13.03 10.42
N GLY A 207 -14.94 11.79 10.83
CA GLY A 207 -15.87 10.67 10.75
C GLY A 207 -16.16 10.18 9.33
N LYS A 208 -15.47 10.72 8.31
CA LYS A 208 -15.60 10.25 6.92
C LYS A 208 -15.18 8.79 6.75
N LEU A 209 -14.20 8.33 7.55
CA LEU A 209 -13.85 6.93 7.71
C LEU A 209 -13.97 6.56 9.19
N THR A 210 -14.76 5.54 9.50
CA THR A 210 -14.87 4.93 10.83
C THR A 210 -14.11 3.60 10.88
N GLU A 211 -13.82 3.09 12.09
CA GLU A 211 -13.18 1.77 12.24
C GLU A 211 -14.05 0.66 11.63
N SER A 212 -15.36 0.69 11.88
CA SER A 212 -16.29 -0.30 11.33
C SER A 212 -16.33 -0.30 9.79
N MET A 213 -16.24 0.87 9.17
CA MET A 213 -16.15 0.98 7.70
C MET A 213 -14.87 0.33 7.18
N LEU A 214 -13.72 0.58 7.82
CA LEU A 214 -12.45 0.00 7.41
C LEU A 214 -12.43 -1.52 7.64
N ASP A 215 -12.96 -1.97 8.77
CA ASP A 215 -13.09 -3.40 9.11
C ASP A 215 -13.96 -4.15 8.09
N ALA A 216 -15.10 -3.55 7.68
CA ALA A 216 -15.95 -4.15 6.66
C ALA A 216 -15.23 -4.37 5.32
N VAL A 217 -14.39 -3.42 4.91
CA VAL A 217 -13.58 -3.55 3.69
C VAL A 217 -12.55 -4.67 3.83
N PHE A 218 -11.86 -4.79 4.99
CA PHE A 218 -10.92 -5.88 5.21
C PHE A 218 -11.59 -7.25 5.36
N ALA A 219 -12.76 -7.32 5.99
CA ALA A 219 -13.55 -8.56 6.06
C ALA A 219 -13.97 -9.04 4.67
N GLU A 220 -14.39 -8.12 3.81
CA GLU A 220 -14.71 -8.42 2.42
C GLU A 220 -13.48 -8.86 1.63
N ALA A 221 -12.34 -8.19 1.77
CA ALA A 221 -11.08 -8.61 1.16
C ALA A 221 -10.71 -10.03 1.58
N LYS A 222 -10.86 -10.36 2.89
CA LYS A 222 -10.60 -11.70 3.41
C LYS A 222 -11.51 -12.74 2.80
N ARG A 223 -12.80 -12.47 2.71
CA ARG A 223 -13.79 -13.36 2.07
C ARG A 223 -13.36 -13.69 0.63
N LEU A 224 -13.02 -12.69 -0.16
CA LEU A 224 -12.64 -12.86 -1.57
C LEU A 224 -11.32 -13.61 -1.74
N THR A 225 -10.34 -13.45 -0.84
CA THR A 225 -9.09 -14.23 -0.89
C THR A 225 -9.34 -15.72 -0.62
N VAL A 226 -10.36 -16.08 0.19
CA VAL A 226 -10.70 -17.49 0.53
C VAL A 226 -11.56 -18.14 -0.55
N GLU A 227 -12.58 -17.47 -1.07
CA GLU A 227 -13.51 -18.02 -2.08
C GLU A 227 -12.81 -18.43 -3.37
N SER A 228 -11.81 -17.65 -3.80
CA SER A 228 -11.03 -17.96 -5.01
C SER A 228 -10.23 -19.26 -4.92
N VAL A 229 -9.96 -19.78 -3.72
CA VAL A 229 -9.30 -21.07 -3.48
C VAL A 229 -10.28 -22.23 -3.71
N ARG A 230 -11.53 -22.08 -3.30
CA ARG A 230 -12.57 -23.12 -3.43
C ARG A 230 -12.94 -23.40 -4.88
N THR A 231 -13.05 -22.36 -5.70
CA THR A 231 -13.37 -22.50 -7.14
C THR A 231 -12.28 -23.20 -7.96
N ARG A 232 -11.00 -23.02 -7.61
CA ARG A 232 -9.88 -23.69 -8.31
C ARG A 232 -9.71 -25.15 -7.90
N SER A 233 -10.03 -25.50 -6.65
CA SER A 233 -9.93 -26.89 -6.20
C SER A 233 -11.04 -27.77 -6.82
N SER A 234 -12.21 -27.20 -7.15
CA SER A 234 -13.29 -27.91 -7.81
C SER A 234 -13.07 -28.10 -9.32
N SER A 235 -12.33 -27.20 -9.98
CA SER A 235 -12.01 -27.29 -11.40
C SER A 235 -10.86 -28.24 -11.74
N ARG A 236 -10.02 -28.61 -10.75
CA ARG A 236 -8.94 -29.59 -10.93
C ARG A 236 -9.37 -31.05 -10.67
N ARG A 237 -10.64 -31.26 -10.27
CA ARG A 237 -11.22 -32.61 -10.02
C ARG A 237 -12.19 -33.07 -11.12
N LYS A 238 -12.28 -32.34 -12.21
CA LYS A 238 -12.97 -32.72 -13.44
C LYS A 238 -11.92 -32.87 -14.54
#